data_dc550ffda961599054a6449b4caecc2c
#
_entry.id   dc550ffda961599054a6449b4caecc2c
#
_cell.length_a   1.000
_cell.length_b   1.000
_cell.length_c   1.000
_cell.angle_alpha   90.00
_cell.angle_beta   90.00
_cell.angle_gamma   90.00
#
_symmetry.space_group_name_H-M   'P 1'
#
loop_
_entity.id
_entity.type
_entity.pdbx_description
1 polymer ?
#
loop_
_entity_poly.entity_id
_entity_poly.type
_entity_poly.pdbx_seq_one_letter_code
_entity_poly.pdbx_strand_id
1 'polypeptide(L)'
;MLRVFLSVFILTWLGASTASYLGVVADRGWRGSLVGRSVCVCGRQLSWSENIPALSYLFLKGRAKCCGAKIPSRYVRTEVGLALASGTTAVLLGTKAGVVALVLGSYLTLKASTADAARQASQ
;
A
#
# COMPACT_ATOMS: atom_id res chain seq x y z
N MET A 1 -23.52 11.09 -12.49
CA MET A 1 -22.09 11.11 -12.84
C MET A 1 -21.19 11.40 -11.64
N LEU A 2 -21.41 12.45 -10.87
CA LEU A 2 -20.56 12.80 -9.72
C LEU A 2 -20.41 11.65 -8.69
N ARG A 3 -21.49 10.95 -8.34
CA ARG A 3 -21.45 9.83 -7.38
C ARG A 3 -20.55 8.68 -7.84
N VAL A 4 -20.59 8.33 -9.13
CA VAL A 4 -19.74 7.27 -9.69
C VAL A 4 -18.28 7.69 -9.66
N PHE A 5 -18.00 8.93 -10.05
CA PHE A 5 -16.65 9.49 -10.03
C PHE A 5 -16.07 9.50 -8.61
N LEU A 6 -16.87 9.93 -7.64
CA LEU A 6 -16.48 9.95 -6.24
C LEU A 6 -16.22 8.54 -5.69
N SER A 7 -17.08 7.58 -6.03
CA SER A 7 -16.92 6.19 -5.60
C SER A 7 -15.66 5.53 -6.16
N VAL A 8 -15.39 5.75 -7.45
CA VAL A 8 -14.17 5.24 -8.10
C VAL A 8 -12.93 5.86 -7.47
N PHE A 9 -12.94 7.17 -7.27
CA PHE A 9 -11.82 7.86 -6.63
C PHE A 9 -11.55 7.32 -5.21
N ILE A 10 -12.60 7.18 -4.40
CA ILE A 10 -12.49 6.64 -3.03
C ILE A 10 -11.94 5.22 -3.05
N LEU A 11 -12.46 4.34 -3.91
CA LEU A 11 -12.00 2.96 -4.00
C LEU A 11 -10.55 2.84 -4.46
N THR A 12 -10.14 3.66 -5.43
CA THR A 12 -8.75 3.72 -5.89
C THR A 12 -7.82 4.16 -4.77
N TRP A 13 -8.21 5.22 -4.04
CA TRP A 13 -7.45 5.73 -2.90
C TRP A 13 -7.36 4.73 -1.75
N LEU A 14 -8.49 4.09 -1.40
CA LEU A 14 -8.52 3.04 -0.38
C LEU A 14 -7.67 1.84 -0.77
N GLY A 15 -7.66 1.46 -2.06
CA GLY A 15 -6.81 0.39 -2.57
C GLY A 15 -5.32 0.65 -2.33
N ALA A 16 -4.85 1.83 -2.72
CA ALA A 16 -3.46 2.22 -2.52
C ALA A 16 -3.09 2.26 -1.01
N SER A 17 -3.94 2.91 -0.20
CA SER A 17 -3.69 3.07 1.24
C SER A 17 -3.69 1.73 1.98
N THR A 18 -4.61 0.83 1.62
CA THR A 18 -4.70 -0.50 2.24
C THR A 18 -3.49 -1.36 1.88
N ALA A 19 -3.05 -1.36 0.63
CA ALA A 19 -1.87 -2.10 0.20
C ALA A 19 -0.60 -1.63 0.94
N SER A 20 -0.44 -0.33 1.10
CA SER A 20 0.66 0.28 1.86
C SER A 20 0.66 -0.19 3.32
N TYR A 21 -0.51 -0.10 3.97
CA TYR A 21 -0.66 -0.54 5.35
C TYR A 21 -0.38 -2.04 5.54
N LEU A 22 -0.92 -2.88 4.67
CA LEU A 22 -0.69 -4.33 4.72
C LEU A 22 0.78 -4.71 4.52
N GLY A 23 1.50 -3.99 3.67
CA GLY A 23 2.94 -4.14 3.51
C GLY A 23 3.69 -3.88 4.82
N VAL A 24 3.34 -2.81 5.53
CA VAL A 24 3.93 -2.48 6.83
C VAL A 24 3.58 -3.53 7.89
N VAL A 25 2.33 -4.03 7.91
CA VAL A 25 1.91 -5.10 8.83
C VAL A 25 2.71 -6.39 8.59
N ALA A 26 2.94 -6.75 7.34
CA ALA A 26 3.71 -7.94 6.98
C ALA A 26 5.18 -7.84 7.43
N ASP A 27 5.78 -6.66 7.32
CA ASP A 27 7.20 -6.45 7.65
C ASP A 27 7.46 -6.27 9.15
N ARG A 28 6.53 -5.66 9.91
CA ARG A 28 6.72 -5.27 11.31
C ARG A 28 5.81 -6.01 12.29
N GLY A 29 4.90 -6.81 11.78
CA GLY A 29 3.85 -7.45 12.55
C GLY A 29 2.73 -6.47 12.95
N TRP A 30 1.60 -7.05 13.40
CA TRP A 30 0.38 -6.31 13.71
C TRP A 30 0.56 -5.28 14.84
N ARG A 31 1.27 -5.63 15.90
CA ARG A 31 1.49 -4.73 17.03
C ARG A 31 2.40 -3.55 16.68
N GLY A 32 3.42 -3.76 15.87
CA GLY A 32 4.36 -2.71 15.45
C GLY A 32 3.77 -1.72 14.45
N SER A 33 2.68 -2.08 13.75
CA SER A 33 1.99 -1.21 12.81
C SER A 33 0.88 -0.36 13.44
N LEU A 34 0.31 -0.80 14.55
CA LEU A 34 -0.75 -0.05 15.25
C LEU A 34 -0.20 1.01 16.22
N VAL A 35 0.99 0.80 16.75
CA VAL A 35 1.60 1.67 17.76
C VAL A 35 2.81 2.38 17.16
N GLY A 36 2.59 3.58 16.66
CA GLY A 36 3.68 4.46 16.24
C GLY A 36 3.59 4.96 14.81
N ARG A 37 4.33 6.03 14.53
CA ARG A 37 4.51 6.58 13.18
C ARG A 37 5.46 5.71 12.37
N SER A 38 5.28 5.71 11.06
CA SER A 38 6.21 5.06 10.13
C SER A 38 7.64 5.55 10.36
N VAL A 39 8.58 4.62 10.50
CA VAL A 39 9.99 4.89 10.80
C VAL A 39 10.84 4.36 9.65
N CYS A 40 11.83 5.14 9.24
CA CYS A 40 12.83 4.72 8.28
C CYS A 40 13.77 3.67 8.89
N VAL A 41 14.48 2.90 8.06
CA VAL A 41 15.51 1.94 8.52
C VAL A 41 16.62 2.58 9.36
N CYS A 42 16.83 3.89 9.25
CA CYS A 42 17.78 4.65 10.08
C CYS A 42 17.19 5.10 11.43
N GLY A 43 15.96 4.71 11.77
CA GLY A 43 15.29 5.10 13.01
C GLY A 43 14.56 6.45 12.98
N ARG A 44 14.71 7.27 11.92
CA ARG A 44 14.00 8.55 11.81
C ARG A 44 12.50 8.33 11.51
N GLN A 45 11.65 9.07 12.20
CA GLN A 45 10.22 9.12 11.88
C GLN A 45 10.00 9.75 10.50
N LEU A 46 9.16 9.11 9.69
CA LEU A 46 8.77 9.64 8.38
C LEU A 46 7.76 10.79 8.55
N SER A 47 7.92 11.83 7.74
CA SER A 47 6.93 12.90 7.65
C SER A 47 5.68 12.39 6.94
N TRP A 48 4.55 13.07 7.12
CA TRP A 48 3.30 12.69 6.47
C TRP A 48 3.44 12.72 4.92
N SER A 49 4.21 13.65 4.36
CA SER A 49 4.47 13.76 2.93
C SER A 49 5.32 12.61 2.37
N GLU A 50 6.16 12.01 3.20
CA GLU A 50 6.96 10.83 2.84
C GLU A 50 6.13 9.54 2.93
N ASN A 51 4.94 9.60 3.52
CA ASN A 51 4.05 8.46 3.73
C ASN A 51 2.86 8.44 2.76
N ILE A 52 2.83 9.32 1.74
CA ILE A 52 1.81 9.29 0.69
C ILE A 52 2.13 8.13 -0.26
N PRO A 53 1.22 7.14 -0.41
CA PRO A 53 1.45 5.97 -1.24
C PRO A 53 1.85 6.35 -2.68
N ALA A 54 2.75 5.58 -3.27
CA ALA A 54 3.29 5.72 -4.62
C ALA A 54 3.90 7.10 -4.96
N LEU A 55 3.28 8.21 -4.55
CA LEU A 55 3.76 9.56 -4.83
C LEU A 55 5.10 9.85 -4.17
N SER A 56 5.24 9.51 -2.89
CA SER A 56 6.52 9.67 -2.17
C SER A 56 7.64 8.87 -2.83
N TYR A 57 7.35 7.66 -3.30
CA TYR A 57 8.32 6.84 -4.01
C TYR A 57 8.80 7.50 -5.32
N LEU A 58 7.88 8.08 -6.11
CA LEU A 58 8.21 8.77 -7.34
C LEU A 58 9.04 10.03 -7.09
N PHE A 59 8.62 10.88 -6.14
CA PHE A 59 9.34 12.12 -5.81
C PHE A 59 10.71 11.86 -5.20
N LEU A 60 10.86 10.81 -4.40
CA LEU A 60 12.12 10.43 -3.76
C LEU A 60 12.96 9.47 -4.62
N LYS A 61 12.53 9.17 -5.86
CA LYS A 61 13.22 8.26 -6.78
C LYS A 61 13.56 6.91 -6.14
N GLY A 62 12.65 6.40 -5.32
CA GLY A 62 12.79 5.12 -4.64
C GLY A 62 13.85 5.10 -3.52
N ARG A 63 14.24 6.25 -2.97
CA ARG A 63 15.22 6.37 -1.89
C ARG A 63 14.65 7.15 -0.71
N ALA A 64 14.99 6.74 0.50
CA ALA A 64 14.61 7.46 1.71
C ALA A 64 15.34 8.81 1.79
N LYS A 65 14.61 9.89 2.06
CA LYS A 65 15.15 11.25 2.13
C LYS A 65 16.21 11.43 3.24
N CYS A 66 16.11 10.65 4.31
CA CYS A 66 16.98 10.79 5.49
C CYS A 66 18.36 10.12 5.34
N CYS A 67 18.40 8.91 4.76
CA CYS A 67 19.61 8.09 4.74
C CYS A 67 19.92 7.53 3.34
N GLY A 68 19.12 7.87 2.33
CA GLY A 68 19.30 7.36 0.97
C GLY A 68 19.01 5.87 0.77
N ALA A 69 18.56 5.16 1.82
CA ALA A 69 18.25 3.74 1.75
C ALA A 69 17.21 3.46 0.66
N LYS A 70 17.41 2.38 -0.09
CA LYS A 70 16.52 2.00 -1.18
C LYS A 70 15.18 1.50 -0.65
N ILE A 71 14.09 2.09 -1.12
CA ILE A 71 12.73 1.66 -0.80
C ILE A 71 12.37 0.50 -1.72
N PRO A 72 11.93 -0.66 -1.20
CA PRO A 72 11.57 -1.80 -2.04
C PRO A 72 10.41 -1.47 -2.99
N SER A 73 10.59 -1.71 -4.28
CA SER A 73 9.57 -1.45 -5.31
C SER A 73 8.30 -2.29 -5.16
N ARG A 74 8.36 -3.36 -4.36
CA ARG A 74 7.19 -4.20 -4.04
C ARG A 74 6.04 -3.38 -3.46
N TYR A 75 6.32 -2.40 -2.60
CA TYR A 75 5.30 -1.52 -2.02
C TYR A 75 4.53 -0.78 -3.10
N VAL A 76 5.23 -0.11 -4.00
CA VAL A 76 4.59 0.65 -5.09
C VAL A 76 3.81 -0.26 -6.03
N ARG A 77 4.35 -1.43 -6.36
CA ARG A 77 3.65 -2.38 -7.23
C ARG A 77 2.35 -2.88 -6.61
N THR A 78 2.34 -3.20 -5.32
CA THR A 78 1.13 -3.64 -4.63
C THR A 78 0.12 -2.49 -4.46
N GLU A 79 0.58 -1.28 -4.15
CA GLU A 79 -0.26 -0.09 -4.05
C GLU A 79 -0.95 0.23 -5.38
N VAL A 80 -0.17 0.35 -6.45
CA VAL A 80 -0.69 0.64 -7.79
C VAL A 80 -1.58 -0.50 -8.29
N GLY A 81 -1.17 -1.75 -8.09
CA GLY A 81 -1.94 -2.92 -8.49
C GLY A 81 -3.31 -2.98 -7.83
N LEU A 82 -3.38 -2.79 -6.50
CA LEU A 82 -4.65 -2.84 -5.79
C LEU A 82 -5.53 -1.62 -6.08
N ALA A 83 -4.94 -0.43 -6.25
CA ALA A 83 -5.65 0.77 -6.65
C ALA A 83 -6.30 0.62 -8.04
N LEU A 84 -5.54 0.12 -9.01
CA LEU A 84 -6.04 -0.11 -10.36
C LEU A 84 -7.10 -1.22 -10.39
N ALA A 85 -6.87 -2.33 -9.69
CA ALA A 85 -7.83 -3.44 -9.65
C ALA A 85 -9.18 -2.99 -9.07
N SER A 86 -9.20 -2.31 -7.94
CA SER A 86 -10.43 -1.83 -7.31
C SER A 86 -11.11 -0.72 -8.12
N GLY A 87 -10.34 0.23 -8.64
CA GLY A 87 -10.84 1.34 -9.44
C GLY A 87 -11.42 0.89 -10.78
N THR A 88 -10.71 0.08 -11.54
CA THR A 88 -11.18 -0.44 -12.85
C THR A 88 -12.40 -1.34 -12.69
N THR A 89 -12.42 -2.20 -11.67
CA THR A 89 -13.58 -3.05 -11.39
C THR A 89 -14.81 -2.20 -11.02
N ALA A 90 -14.62 -1.12 -10.27
CA ALA A 90 -15.70 -0.21 -9.93
C ALA A 90 -16.27 0.53 -11.17
N VAL A 91 -15.41 0.89 -12.13
CA VAL A 91 -15.83 1.53 -13.39
C VAL A 91 -16.59 0.56 -14.28
N LEU A 92 -16.08 -0.66 -14.44
CA LEU A 92 -16.59 -1.63 -15.41
C LEU A 92 -17.81 -2.40 -14.89
N LEU A 93 -17.82 -2.79 -13.63
CA LEU A 93 -18.82 -3.68 -13.03
C LEU A 93 -19.62 -3.02 -11.89
N GLY A 94 -19.34 -1.76 -11.60
CA GLY A 94 -20.01 -1.01 -10.57
C GLY A 94 -19.33 -1.06 -9.21
N THR A 95 -19.76 -0.15 -8.33
CA THR A 95 -19.11 0.11 -7.02
C THR A 95 -19.06 -1.11 -6.11
N LYS A 96 -20.11 -1.95 -6.10
CA LYS A 96 -20.15 -3.18 -5.29
C LYS A 96 -19.06 -4.16 -5.68
N ALA A 97 -18.84 -4.34 -6.99
CA ALA A 97 -17.77 -5.19 -7.51
C ALA A 97 -16.38 -4.60 -7.19
N GLY A 98 -16.23 -3.28 -7.24
CA GLY A 98 -15.01 -2.60 -6.81
C GLY A 98 -14.68 -2.82 -5.33
N VAL A 99 -15.68 -2.82 -4.46
CA VAL A 99 -15.50 -3.16 -3.03
C VAL A 99 -15.05 -4.61 -2.86
N VAL A 100 -15.67 -5.55 -3.58
CA VAL A 100 -15.26 -6.97 -3.55
C VAL A 100 -13.82 -7.12 -4.03
N ALA A 101 -13.45 -6.46 -5.13
CA ALA A 101 -12.07 -6.47 -5.64
C ALA A 101 -11.07 -5.90 -4.63
N LEU A 102 -11.45 -4.84 -3.91
CA LEU A 102 -10.63 -4.26 -2.85
C LEU A 102 -10.39 -5.26 -1.71
N VAL A 103 -11.45 -5.91 -1.22
CA VAL A 103 -11.37 -6.87 -0.10
C VAL A 103 -10.55 -8.08 -0.48
N LEU A 104 -10.83 -8.71 -1.62
CA LEU A 104 -10.10 -9.88 -2.11
C LEU A 104 -8.64 -9.54 -2.41
N GLY A 105 -8.39 -8.43 -3.08
CA GLY A 105 -7.05 -7.96 -3.38
C GLY A 105 -6.24 -7.67 -2.12
N SER A 106 -6.85 -7.06 -1.11
CA SER A 106 -6.21 -6.82 0.19
C SER A 106 -5.82 -8.13 0.88
N TYR A 107 -6.71 -9.11 0.87
CA TYR A 107 -6.43 -10.45 1.43
C TYR A 107 -5.25 -11.12 0.70
N LEU A 108 -5.25 -11.10 -0.64
CA LEU A 108 -4.18 -11.70 -1.44
C LEU A 108 -2.84 -10.99 -1.23
N THR A 109 -2.87 -9.66 -1.14
CA THR A 109 -1.67 -8.85 -0.86
C THR A 109 -1.08 -9.19 0.50
N LEU A 110 -1.91 -9.29 1.54
CA LEU A 110 -1.45 -9.67 2.87
C LEU A 110 -0.83 -11.07 2.86
N LYS A 111 -1.49 -12.03 2.24
CA LYS A 111 -1.00 -13.41 2.15
C LYS A 111 0.35 -13.50 1.40
N ALA A 112 0.48 -12.78 0.29
CA ALA A 112 1.74 -12.72 -0.47
C ALA A 112 2.87 -12.06 0.35
N SER A 113 2.59 -10.95 1.01
CA SER A 113 3.58 -10.23 1.81
C SER A 113 4.05 -11.04 3.02
N THR A 114 3.16 -11.77 3.69
CA THR A 114 3.54 -12.65 4.81
C THR A 114 4.37 -13.84 4.35
N ALA A 115 4.08 -14.40 3.18
CA ALA A 115 4.87 -15.48 2.60
C ALA A 115 6.29 -15.01 2.23
N ASP A 116 6.42 -13.80 1.68
CA ASP A 116 7.73 -13.21 1.35
C ASP A 116 8.54 -12.91 2.63
N ALA A 117 7.90 -12.38 3.67
CA ALA A 117 8.55 -12.15 4.96
C ALA A 117 9.07 -13.45 5.60
N ALA A 118 8.28 -14.54 5.53
CA ALA A 118 8.70 -15.84 6.02
C ALA A 118 9.90 -16.42 5.26
N ARG A 119 9.96 -16.23 3.93
CA ARG A 119 11.10 -16.64 3.11
C ARG A 119 12.38 -15.88 3.45
N GLN A 120 12.28 -14.58 3.72
CA GLN A 120 13.43 -13.78 4.11
C GLN A 120 13.98 -14.14 5.49
N ALA A 121 13.13 -14.55 6.41
CA ALA A 121 13.53 -14.99 7.74
C ALA A 121 14.22 -16.38 7.76
N SER A 122 14.10 -17.16 6.68
CA SER A 122 14.70 -18.49 6.54
C SER A 122 16.07 -18.50 5.84
N GLN A 123 16.54 -17.34 5.38
CA GLN A 123 17.86 -17.16 4.75
C GLN A 123 18.88 -16.55 5.72
#